data_a72a8a5485cb8ab063314c0ce150c695
#
_entry.id   a72a8a5485cb8ab063314c0ce150c695
#
_cell.length_a   1.000
_cell.length_b   1.000
_cell.length_c   1.000
_cell.angle_alpha   90.00
_cell.angle_beta   90.00
_cell.angle_gamma   90.00
#
_symmetry.space_group_name_H-M   'P 1'
#
loop_
_entity.id
_entity.type
_entity.pdbx_description
1 polymer ?
#
loop_
_entity_poly.entity_id
_entity_poly.type
_entity_poly.pdbx_seq_one_letter_code
_entity_poly.pdbx_strand_id
1 'polypeptide(L)'
;MISPVALKTFFDRQIACWPQAAARYADLAKVDKRIIEIGGFPVILQHNPLRAVSTNASVDAVSVASRPCFLCRENRPAEQIVLDAVEGYDILVNPYPIFPMHFTISAKKHRPQCDVDLGVAMDMALHLHGFVVFFNGANAGASAPDHLHLQAGNSDFLPIVAYAETHEGELMSVEGGTKIFAMDQLPMYAVHFISDTDFRVVQRWIDWLLPDDNNGMPNRDLRNLLFWADSSNRLHTLFFPRLKHRPDRYYAVDDSRMLVSPGAVDMSGVLILPRRVDFERVSRADVINIYDEVGFRYKDSPRLKSLLLL
;
A
#
# COMPACT_ATOMS: atom_id res chain seq x y z
N MET A 1 18.64 -12.24 -7.16
CA MET A 1 17.25 -12.23 -6.62
C MET A 1 17.30 -12.50 -5.13
N ILE A 2 16.47 -11.83 -4.34
CA ILE A 2 16.44 -11.95 -2.88
C ILE A 2 15.51 -13.08 -2.45
N SER A 3 15.91 -13.90 -1.47
CA SER A 3 15.06 -14.92 -0.85
C SER A 3 14.44 -14.44 0.47
N PRO A 4 13.30 -15.01 0.91
CA PRO A 4 12.70 -14.72 2.22
C PRO A 4 13.68 -14.93 3.39
N VAL A 5 14.54 -15.94 3.29
CA VAL A 5 15.57 -16.23 4.32
C VAL A 5 16.61 -15.11 4.38
N ALA A 6 17.09 -14.64 3.23
CA ALA A 6 18.04 -13.53 3.18
C ALA A 6 17.42 -12.22 3.71
N LEU A 7 16.14 -11.97 3.39
CA LEU A 7 15.42 -10.81 3.88
C LEU A 7 15.23 -10.85 5.40
N LYS A 8 14.89 -12.04 5.95
CA LYS A 8 14.79 -12.23 7.41
C LYS A 8 16.14 -12.04 8.11
N THR A 9 17.21 -12.63 7.57
CA THR A 9 18.56 -12.46 8.14
C THR A 9 19.00 -10.99 8.14
N PHE A 10 18.70 -10.27 7.07
CA PHE A 10 18.95 -8.83 7.00
C PHE A 10 18.14 -8.06 8.06
N PHE A 11 16.86 -8.39 8.23
CA PHE A 11 16.01 -7.79 9.26
C PHE A 11 16.59 -8.02 10.66
N ASP A 12 16.90 -9.26 11.02
CA ASP A 12 17.43 -9.62 12.34
C ASP A 12 18.76 -8.86 12.62
N ARG A 13 19.63 -8.76 11.61
CA ARG A 13 20.87 -7.99 11.71
C ARG A 13 20.59 -6.49 11.93
N GLN A 14 19.65 -5.91 11.21
CA GLN A 14 19.30 -4.50 11.36
C GLN A 14 18.72 -4.20 12.74
N ILE A 15 17.85 -5.05 13.25
CA ILE A 15 17.26 -4.88 14.59
C ILE A 15 18.34 -5.00 15.68
N ALA A 16 19.31 -5.90 15.51
CA ALA A 16 20.41 -6.05 16.45
C ALA A 16 21.36 -4.83 16.52
N CYS A 17 21.53 -4.10 15.39
CA CYS A 17 22.45 -2.96 15.34
C CYS A 17 21.78 -1.58 15.43
N TRP A 18 20.44 -1.51 15.49
CA TRP A 18 19.69 -0.24 15.56
C TRP A 18 18.70 -0.20 16.74
N PRO A 19 19.13 0.19 17.95
CA PRO A 19 18.31 0.14 19.16
C PRO A 19 16.98 0.89 19.05
N GLN A 20 16.94 2.03 18.35
CA GLN A 20 15.70 2.78 18.16
C GLN A 20 14.70 2.03 17.28
N ALA A 21 15.15 1.36 16.23
CA ALA A 21 14.28 0.52 15.41
C ALA A 21 13.78 -0.68 16.22
N ALA A 22 14.69 -1.37 16.97
CA ALA A 22 14.33 -2.49 17.83
C ALA A 22 13.23 -2.12 18.84
N ALA A 23 13.35 -0.95 19.50
CA ALA A 23 12.34 -0.47 20.43
C ALA A 23 10.98 -0.27 19.75
N ARG A 24 10.93 0.33 18.53
CA ARG A 24 9.69 0.54 17.78
C ARG A 24 9.03 -0.76 17.33
N TYR A 25 9.81 -1.77 16.97
CA TYR A 25 9.27 -3.11 16.67
C TYR A 25 8.74 -3.82 17.92
N ALA A 26 9.40 -3.64 19.06
CA ALA A 26 8.89 -4.13 20.35
C ALA A 26 7.59 -3.43 20.77
N ASP A 27 7.45 -2.14 20.49
CA ASP A 27 6.22 -1.40 20.75
C ASP A 27 5.10 -1.78 19.78
N LEU A 28 5.41 -2.08 18.52
CA LEU A 28 4.42 -2.58 17.56
C LEU A 28 3.75 -3.88 18.06
N ALA A 29 4.49 -4.75 18.75
CA ALA A 29 3.93 -5.99 19.29
C ALA A 29 2.88 -5.75 20.39
N LYS A 30 2.82 -4.54 20.96
CA LYS A 30 1.92 -4.15 22.07
C LYS A 30 0.77 -3.24 21.62
N VAL A 31 0.65 -2.93 20.32
CA VAL A 31 -0.42 -2.05 19.84
C VAL A 31 -1.79 -2.68 20.02
N ASP A 32 -2.76 -1.87 20.42
CA ASP A 32 -4.15 -2.32 20.54
C ASP A 32 -4.75 -2.56 19.17
N LYS A 33 -5.51 -3.63 19.06
CA LYS A 33 -6.24 -4.00 17.84
C LYS A 33 -7.68 -4.38 18.20
N ARG A 34 -8.60 -4.07 17.31
CA ARG A 34 -9.96 -4.62 17.33
C ARG A 34 -10.44 -4.86 15.92
N ILE A 35 -11.41 -5.74 15.74
CA ILE A 35 -11.91 -6.12 14.41
C ILE A 35 -13.33 -5.58 14.26
N ILE A 36 -13.63 -5.06 13.08
CA ILE A 36 -14.97 -4.71 12.62
C ILE A 36 -15.28 -5.53 11.37
N GLU A 37 -16.37 -6.30 11.41
CA GLU A 37 -16.83 -7.07 10.24
C GLU A 37 -17.69 -6.19 9.32
N ILE A 38 -17.35 -6.14 8.03
CA ILE A 38 -18.10 -5.40 7.00
C ILE A 38 -18.36 -6.34 5.82
N GLY A 39 -19.61 -6.76 5.65
CA GLY A 39 -19.96 -7.65 4.53
C GLY A 39 -19.27 -9.02 4.58
N GLY A 40 -18.90 -9.52 5.77
CA GLY A 40 -18.12 -10.76 5.93
C GLY A 40 -16.61 -10.57 5.77
N PHE A 41 -16.14 -9.34 5.51
CA PHE A 41 -14.73 -9.02 5.46
C PHE A 41 -14.23 -8.40 6.78
N PRO A 42 -13.19 -8.94 7.44
CA PRO A 42 -12.66 -8.39 8.68
C PRO A 42 -11.77 -7.18 8.41
N VAL A 43 -12.10 -6.03 9.02
CA VAL A 43 -11.24 -4.86 9.06
C VAL A 43 -10.61 -4.75 10.44
N ILE A 44 -9.29 -4.86 10.50
CA ILE A 44 -8.51 -4.70 11.71
C ILE A 44 -8.25 -3.21 11.94
N LEU A 45 -8.75 -2.68 13.03
CA LEU A 45 -8.39 -1.35 13.49
C LEU A 45 -7.14 -1.47 14.37
N GLN A 46 -6.09 -0.68 14.08
CA GLN A 46 -4.83 -0.70 14.81
C GLN A 46 -4.55 0.68 15.42
N HIS A 47 -4.47 0.77 16.75
CA HIS A 47 -3.97 1.96 17.42
C HIS A 47 -2.43 1.94 17.41
N ASN A 48 -1.82 2.70 16.51
CA ASN A 48 -0.36 2.76 16.38
C ASN A 48 0.13 4.22 16.46
N PRO A 49 0.47 4.73 17.66
CA PRO A 49 0.91 6.11 17.86
C PRO A 49 2.16 6.49 17.06
N LEU A 50 3.06 5.53 16.81
CA LEU A 50 4.29 5.76 16.04
C LEU A 50 4.01 6.18 14.59
N ARG A 51 2.83 5.84 14.07
CA ARG A 51 2.40 6.23 12.73
C ARG A 51 1.94 7.67 12.61
N ALA A 52 1.79 8.39 13.74
CA ALA A 52 1.42 9.82 13.71
C ALA A 52 2.40 10.64 12.86
N VAL A 53 3.69 10.31 12.87
CA VAL A 53 4.71 11.00 12.07
C VAL A 53 4.40 10.92 10.57
N SER A 54 4.15 9.71 10.05
CA SER A 54 3.84 9.52 8.63
C SER A 54 2.42 9.93 8.26
N THR A 55 1.44 9.75 9.15
CA THR A 55 0.05 10.16 8.92
C THR A 55 -0.08 11.68 8.83
N ASN A 56 0.70 12.44 9.64
CA ASN A 56 0.75 13.90 9.60
C ASN A 56 1.74 14.47 8.57
N ALA A 57 2.45 13.62 7.83
CA ALA A 57 3.42 14.11 6.85
C ALA A 57 2.77 15.11 5.89
N SER A 58 3.38 16.30 5.77
CA SER A 58 3.02 17.26 4.74
C SER A 58 3.59 16.79 3.41
N VAL A 59 2.70 16.55 2.46
CA VAL A 59 3.04 16.02 1.12
C VAL A 59 2.75 17.01 0.02
N ASP A 60 2.41 18.25 0.37
CA ASP A 60 2.30 19.34 -0.60
C ASP A 60 3.66 19.71 -1.19
N ALA A 61 3.65 20.24 -2.40
CA ALA A 61 4.87 20.49 -3.17
C ALA A 61 5.86 21.44 -2.44
N VAL A 62 5.37 22.41 -1.68
CA VAL A 62 6.21 23.37 -0.95
C VAL A 62 6.92 22.69 0.21
N SER A 63 6.18 21.92 1.01
CA SER A 63 6.73 21.17 2.15
C SER A 63 7.73 20.11 1.68
N VAL A 64 7.44 19.42 0.59
CA VAL A 64 8.33 18.40 -0.01
C VAL A 64 9.63 19.05 -0.49
N ALA A 65 9.55 20.16 -1.23
CA ALA A 65 10.72 20.85 -1.76
C ALA A 65 11.61 21.49 -0.67
N SER A 66 11.06 21.79 0.50
CA SER A 66 11.78 22.45 1.60
C SER A 66 12.53 21.51 2.53
N ARG A 67 12.34 20.20 2.41
CA ARG A 67 12.94 19.20 3.31
C ARG A 67 13.99 18.33 2.59
N PRO A 68 15.05 17.88 3.29
CA PRO A 68 15.89 16.79 2.79
C PRO A 68 15.07 15.53 2.59
N CYS A 69 15.25 14.84 1.46
CA CYS A 69 14.58 13.58 1.20
C CYS A 69 15.18 12.48 2.10
N PHE A 70 14.38 11.95 3.02
CA PHE A 70 14.83 10.94 3.99
C PHE A 70 15.09 9.54 3.36
N LEU A 71 14.72 9.34 2.10
CA LEU A 71 15.02 8.12 1.34
C LEU A 71 16.34 8.21 0.57
N CYS A 72 16.86 9.41 0.32
CA CYS A 72 18.18 9.59 -0.25
C CYS A 72 19.27 9.12 0.71
N ARG A 73 20.27 8.42 0.19
CA ARG A 73 21.30 7.74 0.99
C ARG A 73 22.02 8.67 1.97
N GLU A 74 22.31 9.89 1.55
CA GLU A 74 22.99 10.92 2.34
C GLU A 74 22.18 11.44 3.54
N ASN A 75 20.87 11.24 3.55
CA ASN A 75 19.98 11.71 4.61
C ASN A 75 19.46 10.59 5.51
N ARG A 76 19.87 9.34 5.26
CA ARG A 76 19.46 8.18 6.08
C ARG A 76 20.21 8.15 7.40
N PRO A 77 19.60 7.61 8.48
CA PRO A 77 20.33 7.35 9.72
C PRO A 77 21.55 6.48 9.49
N ALA A 78 22.65 6.78 10.18
CA ALA A 78 23.91 6.03 10.04
C ALA A 78 23.77 4.54 10.41
N GLU A 79 22.85 4.22 11.32
CA GLU A 79 22.55 2.87 11.77
C GLU A 79 21.71 2.07 10.76
N GLN A 80 21.05 2.75 9.80
CA GLN A 80 20.20 2.07 8.81
C GLN A 80 21.05 1.41 7.73
N ILE A 81 21.29 0.11 7.88
CA ILE A 81 22.01 -0.67 6.87
C ILE A 81 21.17 -0.90 5.63
N VAL A 82 21.84 -1.16 4.51
CA VAL A 82 21.23 -1.39 3.19
C VAL A 82 21.43 -2.84 2.78
N LEU A 83 20.37 -3.46 2.23
CA LEU A 83 20.48 -4.68 1.47
C LEU A 83 20.39 -4.35 -0.03
N ASP A 84 21.51 -4.46 -0.72
CA ASP A 84 21.64 -4.24 -2.17
C ASP A 84 21.41 -5.57 -2.92
N ALA A 85 20.15 -5.96 -3.10
CA ALA A 85 19.78 -7.24 -3.69
C ALA A 85 18.86 -7.11 -4.91
N VAL A 86 18.38 -5.90 -5.20
CA VAL A 86 17.52 -5.59 -6.35
C VAL A 86 18.16 -4.46 -7.15
N GLU A 87 18.36 -4.68 -8.45
CA GLU A 87 18.95 -3.67 -9.31
C GLU A 87 18.14 -2.37 -9.28
N GLY A 88 18.83 -1.25 -9.10
CA GLY A 88 18.22 0.08 -9.05
C GLY A 88 17.55 0.43 -7.72
N TYR A 89 17.48 -0.48 -6.74
CA TYR A 89 16.80 -0.26 -5.45
C TYR A 89 17.69 -0.63 -4.26
N ASP A 90 17.50 0.08 -3.15
CA ASP A 90 18.02 -0.22 -1.83
C ASP A 90 16.89 -0.78 -0.96
N ILE A 91 17.06 -1.94 -0.34
CA ILE A 91 16.11 -2.48 0.63
C ILE A 91 16.55 -2.05 2.03
N LEU A 92 15.63 -1.46 2.77
CA LEU A 92 15.81 -0.87 4.09
C LEU A 92 14.78 -1.44 5.06
N VAL A 93 15.13 -1.65 6.32
CA VAL A 93 14.12 -1.89 7.36
C VAL A 93 13.40 -0.58 7.64
N ASN A 94 12.07 -0.61 7.61
CA ASN A 94 11.25 0.58 7.88
C ASN A 94 11.29 0.92 9.37
N PRO A 95 11.73 2.13 9.76
CA PRO A 95 11.85 2.49 11.18
C PRO A 95 10.51 2.84 11.86
N TYR A 96 9.41 2.91 11.11
CA TYR A 96 8.05 3.13 11.64
C TYR A 96 7.14 1.98 11.23
N PRO A 97 7.30 0.80 11.87
CA PRO A 97 6.69 -0.43 11.37
C PRO A 97 5.17 -0.44 11.52
N ILE A 98 4.54 -1.18 10.58
CA ILE A 98 3.15 -1.63 10.63
C ILE A 98 3.13 -3.17 10.74
N PHE A 99 4.05 -3.82 10.03
CA PHE A 99 4.19 -5.27 9.96
C PHE A 99 5.26 -5.76 10.95
N PRO A 100 5.20 -7.02 11.39
CA PRO A 100 6.27 -7.65 12.18
C PRO A 100 7.65 -7.56 11.50
N MET A 101 7.69 -7.74 10.17
CA MET A 101 8.83 -7.37 9.33
C MET A 101 8.35 -6.38 8.27
N HIS A 102 8.86 -5.16 8.30
CA HIS A 102 8.44 -4.08 7.41
C HIS A 102 9.66 -3.47 6.70
N PHE A 103 9.63 -3.47 5.39
CA PHE A 103 10.72 -2.97 4.55
C PHE A 103 10.26 -1.81 3.69
N THR A 104 11.21 -0.91 3.42
CA THR A 104 11.10 0.13 2.39
C THR A 104 12.09 -0.21 1.29
N ILE A 105 11.62 -0.27 0.05
CA ILE A 105 12.40 -0.59 -1.14
C ILE A 105 12.52 0.70 -1.94
N SER A 106 13.57 1.45 -1.66
CA SER A 106 13.80 2.80 -2.18
C SER A 106 14.58 2.76 -3.47
N ALA A 107 14.15 3.48 -4.50
CA ALA A 107 14.97 3.67 -5.69
C ALA A 107 16.32 4.33 -5.30
N LYS A 108 17.43 3.86 -5.88
CA LYS A 108 18.76 4.43 -5.62
C LYS A 108 18.90 5.86 -6.16
N LYS A 109 18.19 6.14 -7.27
CA LYS A 109 18.11 7.48 -7.86
C LYS A 109 16.86 8.17 -7.34
N HIS A 110 16.98 9.42 -6.92
CA HIS A 110 15.85 10.27 -6.59
C HIS A 110 15.00 10.50 -7.86
N ARG A 111 13.78 9.98 -7.85
CA ARG A 111 12.80 10.11 -8.95
C ARG A 111 11.39 10.04 -8.40
N PRO A 112 10.40 10.64 -9.07
CA PRO A 112 9.03 10.73 -8.56
C PRO A 112 8.36 9.38 -8.31
N GLN A 113 7.41 9.34 -7.38
CA GLN A 113 6.65 8.14 -7.02
C GLN A 113 5.84 7.58 -8.20
N CYS A 114 5.41 8.41 -9.15
CA CYS A 114 4.66 7.97 -10.33
C CYS A 114 5.47 7.08 -11.29
N ASP A 115 6.82 7.10 -11.21
CA ASP A 115 7.74 6.36 -12.09
C ASP A 115 7.89 4.87 -11.70
N VAL A 116 6.93 4.29 -11.00
CA VAL A 116 6.99 2.89 -10.60
C VAL A 116 6.98 1.96 -11.80
N ASP A 117 7.90 1.00 -11.81
CA ASP A 117 7.92 -0.13 -12.72
C ASP A 117 7.19 -1.32 -12.07
N LEU A 118 6.03 -1.66 -12.60
CA LEU A 118 5.23 -2.77 -12.07
C LEU A 118 5.93 -4.11 -12.28
N GLY A 119 6.71 -4.27 -13.35
CA GLY A 119 7.47 -5.50 -13.61
C GLY A 119 8.45 -5.81 -12.49
N VAL A 120 9.13 -4.80 -11.97
CA VAL A 120 10.04 -4.95 -10.81
C VAL A 120 9.27 -5.35 -9.54
N ALA A 121 8.12 -4.73 -9.28
CA ALA A 121 7.29 -5.06 -8.12
C ALA A 121 6.75 -6.49 -8.18
N MET A 122 6.30 -6.91 -9.35
CA MET A 122 5.78 -8.26 -9.61
C MET A 122 6.88 -9.32 -9.51
N ASP A 123 8.07 -9.05 -10.07
CA ASP A 123 9.22 -9.94 -9.96
C ASP A 123 9.67 -10.12 -8.50
N MET A 124 9.71 -9.03 -7.73
CA MET A 124 9.98 -9.13 -6.30
C MET A 124 8.95 -10.02 -5.59
N ALA A 125 7.67 -9.86 -5.88
CA ALA A 125 6.61 -10.63 -5.25
C ALA A 125 6.73 -12.12 -5.52
N LEU A 126 7.09 -12.51 -6.75
CA LEU A 126 7.33 -13.91 -7.13
C LEU A 126 8.50 -14.57 -6.36
N HIS A 127 9.45 -13.77 -5.88
CA HIS A 127 10.63 -14.28 -5.16
C HIS A 127 10.54 -14.14 -3.64
N LEU A 128 9.61 -13.31 -3.14
CA LEU A 128 9.43 -13.03 -1.71
C LEU A 128 8.22 -13.75 -1.12
N HIS A 129 8.17 -15.09 -1.25
CA HIS A 129 7.10 -15.88 -0.65
C HIS A 129 6.91 -15.58 0.84
N GLY A 130 5.66 -15.42 1.27
CA GLY A 130 5.30 -15.02 2.62
C GLY A 130 5.38 -13.50 2.87
N PHE A 131 5.71 -12.73 1.83
CA PHE A 131 5.64 -11.27 1.85
C PHE A 131 4.68 -10.74 0.79
N VAL A 132 4.10 -9.58 1.09
CA VAL A 132 3.41 -8.74 0.12
C VAL A 132 4.31 -7.55 -0.21
N VAL A 133 4.52 -7.28 -1.49
CA VAL A 133 5.10 -6.03 -1.98
C VAL A 133 3.96 -5.07 -2.24
N PHE A 134 4.08 -3.82 -1.82
CA PHE A 134 3.00 -2.85 -2.01
C PHE A 134 3.48 -1.46 -2.40
N PHE A 135 2.59 -0.71 -3.01
CA PHE A 135 2.84 0.61 -3.56
C PHE A 135 1.75 1.60 -3.15
N ASN A 136 2.19 2.78 -2.74
CA ASN A 136 1.33 3.93 -2.52
C ASN A 136 1.62 4.98 -3.59
N GLY A 137 0.62 5.36 -4.38
CA GLY A 137 0.73 6.49 -5.29
C GLY A 137 0.98 7.81 -4.56
N ALA A 138 1.51 8.80 -5.24
CA ALA A 138 1.90 10.09 -4.65
C ALA A 138 0.73 10.76 -3.90
N ASN A 139 -0.50 10.63 -4.44
CA ASN A 139 -1.74 11.13 -3.84
C ASN A 139 -2.61 10.00 -3.24
N ALA A 140 -1.99 8.89 -2.84
CA ALA A 140 -2.67 7.72 -2.28
C ALA A 140 -1.90 7.11 -1.10
N GLY A 141 -1.42 7.95 -0.17
CA GLY A 141 -0.80 7.53 1.08
C GLY A 141 0.74 7.45 1.05
N ALA A 142 1.42 7.86 -0.03
CA ALA A 142 2.88 7.99 -0.03
C ALA A 142 3.32 9.14 0.89
N SER A 143 4.28 8.90 1.79
CA SER A 143 4.87 9.91 2.66
C SER A 143 6.08 10.62 2.04
N ALA A 144 6.63 10.08 0.95
CA ALA A 144 7.68 10.67 0.11
C ALA A 144 7.25 10.61 -1.37
N PRO A 145 6.33 11.50 -1.81
CA PRO A 145 5.83 11.49 -3.18
C PRO A 145 6.88 11.86 -4.23
N ASP A 146 7.96 12.48 -3.79
CA ASP A 146 9.10 12.93 -4.57
C ASP A 146 10.17 11.83 -4.80
N HIS A 147 10.12 10.73 -4.02
CA HIS A 147 11.12 9.68 -4.13
C HIS A 147 10.47 8.30 -4.27
N LEU A 148 10.62 7.67 -5.43
CA LEU A 148 10.07 6.37 -5.72
C LEU A 148 10.51 5.32 -4.69
N HIS A 149 9.53 4.70 -4.09
CA HIS A 149 9.71 3.57 -3.18
C HIS A 149 8.53 2.60 -3.24
N LEU A 150 8.84 1.34 -3.11
CA LEU A 150 7.92 0.27 -2.77
C LEU A 150 8.09 -0.06 -1.30
N GLN A 151 7.21 -0.87 -0.77
CA GLN A 151 7.33 -1.42 0.57
C GLN A 151 7.04 -2.91 0.54
N ALA A 152 7.50 -3.64 1.57
CA ALA A 152 7.15 -5.04 1.74
C ALA A 152 6.90 -5.36 3.22
N GLY A 153 5.97 -6.29 3.46
CA GLY A 153 5.64 -6.78 4.80
C GLY A 153 5.13 -8.22 4.76
N ASN A 154 4.95 -8.83 5.93
CA ASN A 154 4.41 -10.18 6.04
C ASN A 154 3.02 -10.27 5.41
N SER A 155 2.80 -11.19 4.47
CA SER A 155 1.54 -11.30 3.73
C SER A 155 0.38 -11.76 4.61
N ASP A 156 0.62 -12.62 5.59
CA ASP A 156 -0.35 -13.13 6.57
C ASP A 156 -0.88 -12.06 7.53
N PHE A 157 -0.22 -10.90 7.57
CA PHE A 157 -0.68 -9.76 8.37
C PHE A 157 -1.91 -9.05 7.76
N LEU A 158 -2.09 -9.13 6.44
CA LEU A 158 -3.17 -8.44 5.73
C LEU A 158 -4.38 -9.36 5.50
N PRO A 159 -5.55 -9.04 6.08
CA PRO A 159 -6.78 -9.85 5.89
C PRO A 159 -7.13 -10.11 4.42
N ILE A 160 -6.85 -9.12 3.56
CA ILE A 160 -7.21 -9.18 2.15
C ILE A 160 -6.44 -10.23 1.36
N VAL A 161 -5.24 -10.61 1.78
CA VAL A 161 -4.43 -11.64 1.08
C VAL A 161 -5.14 -12.99 1.16
N ALA A 162 -5.43 -13.47 2.37
CA ALA A 162 -6.15 -14.72 2.59
C ALA A 162 -7.56 -14.68 1.98
N TYR A 163 -8.22 -13.51 2.05
CA TYR A 163 -9.55 -13.33 1.47
C TYR A 163 -9.52 -13.47 -0.05
N ALA A 164 -8.61 -12.79 -0.74
CA ALA A 164 -8.51 -12.80 -2.20
C ALA A 164 -8.06 -14.16 -2.77
N GLU A 165 -7.33 -14.97 -1.99
CA GLU A 165 -6.96 -16.34 -2.38
C GLU A 165 -8.13 -17.34 -2.28
N THR A 166 -9.14 -17.04 -1.47
CA THR A 166 -10.28 -17.93 -1.17
C THR A 166 -11.61 -17.47 -1.75
N HIS A 167 -11.73 -16.19 -2.14
CA HIS A 167 -12.94 -15.58 -2.67
C HIS A 167 -12.66 -14.95 -4.02
N GLU A 168 -13.07 -15.62 -5.09
CA GLU A 168 -13.06 -15.05 -6.42
C GLU A 168 -14.16 -13.98 -6.52
N GLY A 169 -13.81 -12.82 -7.11
CA GLY A 169 -14.77 -11.78 -7.45
C GLY A 169 -15.55 -12.13 -8.72
N GLU A 170 -16.29 -11.16 -9.25
CA GLU A 170 -16.92 -11.27 -10.55
C GLU A 170 -15.85 -11.21 -11.66
N LEU A 171 -15.80 -12.24 -12.52
CA LEU A 171 -14.84 -12.28 -13.63
C LEU A 171 -15.19 -11.21 -14.67
N MET A 172 -14.29 -10.24 -14.82
CA MET A 172 -14.42 -9.16 -15.81
C MET A 172 -13.84 -9.53 -17.17
N SER A 173 -12.66 -10.19 -17.17
CA SER A 173 -11.95 -10.56 -18.41
C SER A 173 -10.89 -11.64 -18.15
N VAL A 174 -10.48 -12.28 -19.27
CA VAL A 174 -9.28 -13.12 -19.33
C VAL A 174 -8.46 -12.67 -20.53
N GLU A 175 -7.22 -12.20 -20.27
CA GLU A 175 -6.37 -11.65 -21.31
C GLU A 175 -4.91 -12.05 -21.09
N GLY A 176 -4.25 -12.61 -22.12
CA GLY A 176 -2.84 -12.99 -22.05
C GLY A 176 -2.48 -13.90 -20.86
N GLY A 177 -3.38 -14.82 -20.46
CA GLY A 177 -3.21 -15.65 -19.27
C GLY A 177 -3.56 -14.97 -17.94
N THR A 178 -3.84 -13.66 -17.94
CA THR A 178 -4.28 -12.93 -16.77
C THR A 178 -5.79 -12.98 -16.62
N LYS A 179 -6.27 -13.43 -15.46
CA LYS A 179 -7.68 -13.34 -15.05
C LYS A 179 -7.88 -12.04 -14.26
N ILE A 180 -8.96 -11.32 -14.54
CA ILE A 180 -9.28 -10.02 -13.97
C ILE A 180 -10.63 -10.08 -13.30
N PHE A 181 -10.70 -9.81 -12.00
CA PHE A 181 -11.91 -9.92 -11.20
C PHE A 181 -12.27 -8.59 -10.54
N ALA A 182 -13.55 -8.26 -10.55
CA ALA A 182 -14.13 -7.22 -9.71
C ALA A 182 -14.37 -7.76 -8.31
N MET A 183 -13.86 -7.10 -7.28
CA MET A 183 -14.00 -7.50 -5.88
C MET A 183 -15.10 -6.67 -5.18
N ASP A 184 -16.30 -6.63 -5.77
CA ASP A 184 -17.41 -5.79 -5.31
C ASP A 184 -17.96 -6.17 -3.91
N GLN A 185 -17.65 -7.37 -3.43
CA GLN A 185 -18.03 -7.83 -2.09
C GLN A 185 -17.17 -7.22 -0.97
N LEU A 186 -16.04 -6.58 -1.31
CA LEU A 186 -15.19 -5.89 -0.35
C LEU A 186 -15.77 -4.52 0.03
N PRO A 187 -15.51 -4.02 1.25
CA PRO A 187 -15.93 -2.68 1.64
C PRO A 187 -15.15 -1.54 0.96
N MET A 188 -14.07 -1.85 0.26
CA MET A 188 -13.28 -0.93 -0.56
C MET A 188 -13.33 -1.37 -2.02
N TYR A 189 -13.28 -0.39 -2.96
CA TYR A 189 -13.26 -0.72 -4.39
C TYR A 189 -11.92 -1.33 -4.77
N ALA A 190 -11.95 -2.57 -5.28
CA ALA A 190 -10.76 -3.30 -5.65
C ALA A 190 -10.94 -4.09 -6.95
N VAL A 191 -9.86 -4.25 -7.70
CA VAL A 191 -9.76 -5.17 -8.84
C VAL A 191 -8.60 -6.11 -8.60
N HIS A 192 -8.85 -7.40 -8.76
CA HIS A 192 -7.89 -8.47 -8.51
C HIS A 192 -7.44 -9.10 -9.84
N PHE A 193 -6.14 -9.11 -10.06
CA PHE A 193 -5.49 -9.76 -11.18
C PHE A 193 -4.78 -11.01 -10.68
N ILE A 194 -5.01 -12.12 -11.37
CA ILE A 194 -4.24 -13.36 -11.19
C ILE A 194 -3.55 -13.63 -12.53
N SER A 195 -2.23 -13.53 -12.54
CA SER A 195 -1.46 -13.61 -13.78
C SER A 195 -0.28 -14.57 -13.66
N ASP A 196 0.15 -15.10 -14.81
CA ASP A 196 1.36 -15.90 -14.89
C ASP A 196 2.61 -15.01 -14.88
N THR A 197 2.69 -13.95 -15.71
CA THR A 197 3.85 -13.03 -15.70
C THR A 197 3.67 -11.73 -16.54
N ASP A 198 2.60 -11.54 -17.28
CA ASP A 198 2.50 -10.37 -18.18
C ASP A 198 2.02 -9.09 -17.48
N PHE A 199 2.98 -8.30 -16.96
CA PHE A 199 2.69 -7.03 -16.31
C PHE A 199 2.05 -5.97 -17.25
N ARG A 200 2.17 -6.12 -18.59
CA ARG A 200 1.62 -5.15 -19.55
C ARG A 200 0.09 -5.20 -19.57
N VAL A 201 -0.48 -6.40 -19.43
CA VAL A 201 -1.94 -6.55 -19.29
C VAL A 201 -2.41 -5.85 -18.02
N VAL A 202 -1.76 -6.13 -16.89
CA VAL A 202 -2.08 -5.51 -15.60
C VAL A 202 -1.98 -3.99 -15.67
N GLN A 203 -0.86 -3.44 -16.21
CA GLN A 203 -0.65 -2.00 -16.34
C GLN A 203 -1.75 -1.33 -17.20
N ARG A 204 -2.08 -1.92 -18.34
CA ARG A 204 -3.11 -1.37 -19.23
C ARG A 204 -4.49 -1.32 -18.56
N TRP A 205 -4.87 -2.40 -17.86
CA TRP A 205 -6.12 -2.44 -17.14
C TRP A 205 -6.16 -1.45 -15.98
N ILE A 206 -5.07 -1.32 -15.22
CA ILE A 206 -4.97 -0.29 -14.17
C ILE A 206 -5.19 1.10 -14.78
N ASP A 207 -4.52 1.42 -15.89
CA ASP A 207 -4.68 2.72 -16.55
C ASP A 207 -6.12 2.96 -17.05
N TRP A 208 -6.82 1.94 -17.51
CA TRP A 208 -8.24 2.05 -17.90
C TRP A 208 -9.19 2.27 -16.73
N LEU A 209 -8.85 1.74 -15.56
CA LEU A 209 -9.70 1.78 -14.38
C LEU A 209 -9.44 3.00 -13.48
N LEU A 210 -8.38 3.77 -13.74
CA LEU A 210 -8.06 5.00 -13.00
C LEU A 210 -8.98 6.16 -13.42
N PRO A 211 -9.24 7.13 -12.51
CA PRO A 211 -9.79 8.41 -12.91
C PRO A 211 -8.81 9.16 -13.82
N ASP A 212 -9.34 10.11 -14.59
CA ASP A 212 -8.50 10.99 -15.39
C ASP A 212 -7.90 12.12 -14.55
N ASP A 213 -6.71 12.56 -14.94
CA ASP A 213 -6.13 13.82 -14.51
C ASP A 213 -6.75 15.00 -15.31
N ASN A 214 -6.29 16.22 -15.03
CA ASN A 214 -6.76 17.43 -15.70
C ASN A 214 -6.46 17.47 -17.21
N ASN A 215 -5.64 16.57 -17.73
CA ASN A 215 -5.25 16.45 -19.14
C ASN A 215 -5.97 15.28 -19.83
N GLY A 216 -6.89 14.59 -19.14
CA GLY A 216 -7.60 13.42 -19.66
C GLY A 216 -6.71 12.15 -19.70
N MET A 217 -5.62 12.11 -18.94
CA MET A 217 -4.74 10.96 -18.83
C MET A 217 -5.01 10.20 -17.52
N PRO A 218 -4.68 8.87 -17.44
CA PRO A 218 -4.83 8.11 -16.22
C PRO A 218 -4.05 8.75 -15.07
N ASN A 219 -4.74 9.11 -13.99
CA ASN A 219 -4.08 9.70 -12.81
C ASN A 219 -3.38 8.63 -11.98
N ARG A 220 -2.16 8.29 -12.35
CA ARG A 220 -1.34 7.25 -11.72
C ARG A 220 -0.94 7.55 -10.27
N ASP A 221 -1.11 8.78 -9.80
CA ASP A 221 -0.89 9.16 -8.40
C ASP A 221 -2.03 8.70 -7.48
N LEU A 222 -3.19 8.36 -8.04
CA LEU A 222 -4.38 7.94 -7.31
C LEU A 222 -4.56 6.42 -7.34
N ARG A 223 -3.54 5.66 -6.89
CA ARG A 223 -3.59 4.20 -6.82
C ARG A 223 -2.86 3.63 -5.64
N ASN A 224 -3.40 2.53 -5.09
CA ASN A 224 -2.64 1.63 -4.23
C ASN A 224 -2.59 0.24 -4.88
N LEU A 225 -1.47 -0.45 -4.72
CA LEU A 225 -1.23 -1.75 -5.33
C LEU A 225 -0.62 -2.69 -4.29
N LEU A 226 -1.04 -3.96 -4.34
CA LEU A 226 -0.41 -5.07 -3.64
C LEU A 226 -0.01 -6.13 -4.64
N PHE A 227 1.12 -6.77 -4.40
CA PHE A 227 1.66 -7.87 -5.21
C PHE A 227 2.15 -8.98 -4.28
N TRP A 228 1.72 -10.22 -4.51
CA TRP A 228 2.22 -11.39 -3.80
C TRP A 228 2.11 -12.64 -4.66
N ALA A 229 2.90 -13.66 -4.34
CA ALA A 229 2.77 -14.97 -4.92
C ALA A 229 2.08 -15.93 -3.94
N ASP A 230 1.10 -16.70 -4.41
CA ASP A 230 0.46 -17.74 -3.63
C ASP A 230 1.34 -19.01 -3.52
N SER A 231 0.85 -20.00 -2.80
CA SER A 231 1.55 -21.30 -2.62
C SER A 231 1.78 -22.09 -3.92
N SER A 232 1.03 -21.77 -4.98
CA SER A 232 1.18 -22.33 -6.32
C SER A 232 2.07 -21.48 -7.24
N ASN A 233 2.72 -20.46 -6.68
CA ASN A 233 3.53 -19.46 -7.40
C ASN A 233 2.76 -18.66 -8.46
N ARG A 234 1.43 -18.52 -8.29
CA ARG A 234 0.65 -17.60 -9.11
C ARG A 234 0.80 -16.19 -8.56
N LEU A 235 1.01 -15.23 -9.45
CA LEU A 235 1.12 -13.83 -9.08
C LEU A 235 -0.26 -13.21 -8.93
N HIS A 236 -0.50 -12.64 -7.77
CA HIS A 236 -1.67 -11.85 -7.47
C HIS A 236 -1.31 -10.37 -7.46
N THR A 237 -2.15 -9.56 -8.07
CA THR A 237 -2.09 -8.09 -7.96
C THR A 237 -3.46 -7.58 -7.54
N LEU A 238 -3.52 -6.87 -6.42
CA LEU A 238 -4.70 -6.12 -6.02
C LEU A 238 -4.48 -4.63 -6.31
N PHE A 239 -5.43 -4.05 -7.01
CA PHE A 239 -5.47 -2.64 -7.35
C PHE A 239 -6.64 -1.97 -6.64
N PHE A 240 -6.34 -0.89 -5.93
CA PHE A 240 -7.31 -0.01 -5.30
C PHE A 240 -7.25 1.34 -6.01
N PRO A 241 -8.22 1.64 -6.88
CA PRO A 241 -8.34 2.96 -7.46
C PRO A 241 -8.75 3.97 -6.40
N ARG A 242 -8.10 5.14 -6.41
CA ARG A 242 -8.33 6.18 -5.41
C ARG A 242 -8.96 7.40 -6.04
N LEU A 243 -9.78 8.12 -5.25
CA LEU A 243 -10.38 9.39 -5.63
C LEU A 243 -9.60 10.56 -5.02
N LYS A 244 -9.17 10.43 -3.79
CA LYS A 244 -8.40 11.45 -3.07
C LYS A 244 -7.45 10.83 -2.03
N HIS A 245 -6.48 11.62 -1.61
CA HIS A 245 -5.45 11.19 -0.66
C HIS A 245 -6.04 10.85 0.71
N ARG A 246 -6.86 11.76 1.26
CA ARG A 246 -7.36 11.69 2.65
C ARG A 246 -8.85 12.01 2.69
N PRO A 247 -9.62 11.41 3.63
CA PRO A 247 -11.02 11.77 3.83
C PRO A 247 -11.15 13.18 4.42
N ASP A 248 -12.29 13.83 4.23
CA ASP A 248 -12.53 15.23 4.66
C ASP A 248 -12.38 15.39 6.18
N ARG A 249 -12.75 14.37 6.94
CA ARG A 249 -12.57 14.36 8.40
C ARG A 249 -11.10 14.44 8.86
N TYR A 250 -10.14 14.15 8.00
CA TYR A 250 -8.72 14.40 8.30
C TYR A 250 -8.46 15.88 8.49
N TYR A 251 -9.11 16.75 7.71
CA TYR A 251 -8.94 18.20 7.69
C TYR A 251 -9.91 18.93 8.61
N ALA A 252 -10.89 18.25 9.20
CA ALA A 252 -11.84 18.87 10.12
C ALA A 252 -11.12 19.53 11.30
N VAL A 253 -11.67 20.65 11.80
CA VAL A 253 -11.13 21.44 12.91
C VAL A 253 -11.93 21.27 14.20
N ASP A 254 -13.01 20.51 14.14
CA ASP A 254 -13.94 20.21 15.24
C ASP A 254 -13.79 18.76 15.76
N ASP A 255 -14.70 18.33 16.59
CA ASP A 255 -14.72 16.99 17.18
C ASP A 255 -14.91 15.87 16.14
N SER A 256 -15.32 16.16 14.91
CA SER A 256 -15.43 15.20 13.83
C SER A 256 -14.06 14.78 13.27
N ARG A 257 -12.99 15.54 13.60
CA ARG A 257 -11.65 15.29 13.12
C ARG A 257 -11.16 13.88 13.47
N MET A 258 -10.73 13.14 12.45
CA MET A 258 -10.10 11.83 12.61
C MET A 258 -8.77 11.80 11.88
N LEU A 259 -7.68 11.50 12.61
CA LEU A 259 -6.34 11.42 12.03
C LEU A 259 -6.16 10.08 11.31
N VAL A 260 -6.59 10.03 10.06
CA VAL A 260 -6.53 8.84 9.20
C VAL A 260 -6.08 9.24 7.79
N SER A 261 -5.06 8.58 7.26
CA SER A 261 -4.49 8.86 5.92
C SER A 261 -4.28 7.54 5.19
N PRO A 262 -5.34 6.98 4.57
CA PRO A 262 -5.32 5.63 4.05
C PRO A 262 -4.30 5.46 2.93
N GLY A 263 -3.42 4.45 3.09
CA GLY A 263 -2.53 3.91 2.07
C GLY A 263 -2.91 2.45 1.74
N ALA A 264 -2.02 1.74 1.03
CA ALA A 264 -2.26 0.37 0.59
C ALA A 264 -2.61 -0.59 1.74
N VAL A 265 -1.96 -0.44 2.90
CA VAL A 265 -2.23 -1.26 4.09
C VAL A 265 -3.64 -1.01 4.62
N ASP A 266 -4.06 0.26 4.69
CA ASP A 266 -5.40 0.62 5.16
C ASP A 266 -6.46 0.10 4.19
N MET A 267 -6.23 0.24 2.87
CA MET A 267 -7.08 -0.31 1.82
C MET A 267 -7.07 -1.85 1.78
N SER A 268 -6.18 -2.49 2.53
CA SER A 268 -6.07 -3.96 2.64
C SER A 268 -6.75 -4.53 3.87
N GLY A 269 -7.50 -3.70 4.61
CA GLY A 269 -8.23 -4.14 5.80
C GLY A 269 -7.47 -4.00 7.12
N VAL A 270 -6.37 -3.21 7.17
CA VAL A 270 -5.70 -2.82 8.42
C VAL A 270 -5.70 -1.30 8.54
N LEU A 271 -6.76 -0.74 9.09
CA LEU A 271 -6.92 0.71 9.26
C LEU A 271 -6.13 1.20 10.47
N ILE A 272 -5.17 2.11 10.21
CA ILE A 272 -4.25 2.61 11.23
C ILE A 272 -4.75 3.93 11.79
N LEU A 273 -4.93 3.97 13.10
CA LEU A 273 -5.43 5.10 13.87
C LEU A 273 -4.38 5.53 14.90
N PRO A 274 -3.59 6.57 14.63
CA PRO A 274 -2.52 6.99 15.53
C PRO A 274 -3.00 7.59 16.85
N ARG A 275 -4.19 8.21 16.87
CA ARG A 275 -4.75 8.79 18.10
C ARG A 275 -5.66 7.80 18.81
N ARG A 276 -5.49 7.69 20.12
CA ARG A 276 -6.32 6.83 20.99
C ARG A 276 -7.81 7.16 20.85
N VAL A 277 -8.16 8.43 20.87
CA VAL A 277 -9.56 8.89 20.75
C VAL A 277 -10.20 8.44 19.43
N ASP A 278 -9.46 8.43 18.33
CA ASP A 278 -9.97 7.97 17.03
C ASP A 278 -10.19 6.46 17.03
N PHE A 279 -9.24 5.70 17.59
CA PHE A 279 -9.34 4.25 17.72
C PHE A 279 -10.54 3.82 18.58
N GLU A 280 -10.81 4.52 19.68
CA GLU A 280 -11.92 4.20 20.59
C GLU A 280 -13.28 4.52 20.00
N ARG A 281 -13.42 5.65 19.30
CA ARG A 281 -14.71 6.13 18.79
C ARG A 281 -15.08 5.63 17.41
N VAL A 282 -14.09 5.22 16.57
CA VAL A 282 -14.37 4.84 15.18
C VAL A 282 -15.38 3.69 15.12
N SER A 283 -16.47 3.91 14.39
CA SER A 283 -17.55 2.97 14.18
C SER A 283 -17.42 2.23 12.83
N ARG A 284 -18.24 1.20 12.63
CA ARG A 284 -18.38 0.52 11.33
C ARG A 284 -18.77 1.50 10.21
N ALA A 285 -19.70 2.41 10.49
CA ALA A 285 -20.14 3.42 9.53
C ALA A 285 -18.99 4.37 9.15
N ASP A 286 -18.16 4.76 10.11
CA ASP A 286 -17.00 5.60 9.84
C ASP A 286 -16.00 4.91 8.92
N VAL A 287 -15.74 3.61 9.12
CA VAL A 287 -14.83 2.84 8.25
C VAL A 287 -15.36 2.76 6.82
N ILE A 288 -16.66 2.46 6.65
CA ILE A 288 -17.31 2.44 5.33
C ILE A 288 -17.19 3.81 4.66
N ASN A 289 -17.52 4.88 5.39
CA ASN A 289 -17.43 6.24 4.86
C ASN A 289 -16.00 6.63 4.45
N ILE A 290 -14.99 6.21 5.21
CA ILE A 290 -13.58 6.45 4.85
C ILE A 290 -13.25 5.76 3.52
N TYR A 291 -13.62 4.49 3.36
CA TYR A 291 -13.34 3.74 2.13
C TYR A 291 -14.10 4.32 0.92
N ASP A 292 -15.39 4.63 1.10
CA ASP A 292 -16.22 5.24 0.05
C ASP A 292 -15.68 6.61 -0.39
N GLU A 293 -15.19 7.39 0.56
CA GLU A 293 -14.73 8.75 0.31
C GLU A 293 -13.37 8.79 -0.39
N VAL A 294 -12.44 7.89 -0.04
CA VAL A 294 -11.10 7.88 -0.64
C VAL A 294 -10.98 6.95 -1.83
N GLY A 295 -11.87 5.96 -1.98
CA GLY A 295 -11.90 5.03 -3.08
C GLY A 295 -12.56 5.61 -4.32
N PHE A 296 -12.11 5.19 -5.50
CA PHE A 296 -12.74 5.50 -6.77
C PHE A 296 -13.49 4.26 -7.27
N ARG A 297 -14.75 4.43 -7.63
CA ARG A 297 -15.54 3.35 -8.24
C ARG A 297 -15.02 3.12 -9.66
N TYR A 298 -14.20 2.10 -9.87
CA TYR A 298 -13.62 1.80 -11.18
C TYR A 298 -14.70 1.66 -12.28
N LYS A 299 -15.92 1.22 -11.96
CA LYS A 299 -17.09 1.19 -12.87
C LYS A 299 -17.49 2.58 -13.39
N ASP A 300 -17.06 3.65 -12.72
CA ASP A 300 -17.29 5.03 -13.16
C ASP A 300 -16.18 5.55 -14.09
N SER A 301 -15.13 4.76 -14.33
CA SER A 301 -14.05 5.14 -15.25
C SER A 301 -14.62 5.40 -16.68
N PRO A 302 -14.33 6.56 -17.27
CA PRO A 302 -14.77 6.88 -18.62
C PRO A 302 -14.24 5.88 -19.66
N ARG A 303 -13.01 5.39 -19.46
CA ARG A 303 -12.36 4.43 -20.37
C ARG A 303 -13.01 3.06 -20.31
N LEU A 304 -13.36 2.59 -19.10
CA LEU A 304 -14.07 1.31 -18.96
C LEU A 304 -15.47 1.40 -19.59
N LYS A 305 -16.19 2.50 -19.38
CA LYS A 305 -17.50 2.73 -20.02
C LYS A 305 -17.42 2.71 -21.54
N SER A 306 -16.38 3.30 -22.13
CA SER A 306 -16.19 3.26 -23.59
C SER A 306 -15.89 1.87 -24.14
N LEU A 307 -15.20 1.02 -23.34
CA LEU A 307 -14.89 -0.37 -23.70
C LEU A 307 -16.14 -1.27 -23.70
N LEU A 308 -17.05 -1.03 -22.76
CA LEU A 308 -18.30 -1.83 -22.63
C LEU A 308 -19.38 -1.43 -23.65
N LEU A 309 -19.17 -0.35 -24.41
CA LEU A 309 -20.05 0.11 -25.49
C LEU A 309 -19.62 -0.37 -26.87
N LEU A 310 -18.50 -1.07 -27.01
CA LEU A 310 -17.98 -1.69 -28.23
C LEU A 310 -18.27 -3.20 -28.23
#